data_8aa313ec7a4edbdc4dfb1fe7760bdbc1
#
_entry.id   8aa313ec7a4edbdc4dfb1fe7760bdbc1
#
_cell.length_a   1.000
_cell.length_b   1.000
_cell.length_c   1.000
_cell.angle_alpha   90.00
_cell.angle_beta   90.00
_cell.angle_gamma   90.00
#
_symmetry.space_group_name_H-M   'P 1'
#
loop_
_entity.id
_entity.type
_entity.pdbx_description
1 polymer ?
#
loop_
_entity_poly.entity_id
_entity_poly.type
_entity_poly.pdbx_seq_one_letter_code
_entity_poly.pdbx_strand_id
1 'polypeptide(L)'
;KRQVVGGDGFGFAPDQGTWVKIEQMGIAWLGDDVEIGINTCVDRGALGDTVLEDGVKLDNQIQVAHNVHIGKHTAMAGCVGIAGSCDIGAYCTIGGAAMIGGHIRIGDHVHISAATVVTRSVLKPGVYTGAFPLSENAVWRKNAAALRHLSTLRDRVRSLEQHAGLSRLEDGISEDL
;
A
#
# COMPACT_ATOMS: atom_id res chain seq x y z
N LYS A 1 -20.82 11.74 14.16
CA LYS A 1 -19.79 11.09 13.32
C LYS A 1 -19.53 9.71 13.90
N ARG A 2 -19.41 8.67 13.05
CA ARG A 2 -19.15 7.29 13.48
C ARG A 2 -17.78 6.89 12.90
N GLN A 3 -16.72 7.12 13.62
CA GLN A 3 -15.39 6.57 13.42
C GLN A 3 -15.04 5.67 14.61
N VAL A 4 -14.16 4.71 14.44
CA VAL A 4 -13.66 3.83 15.49
C VAL A 4 -12.16 4.07 15.64
N VAL A 5 -11.73 4.51 16.80
CA VAL A 5 -10.32 4.77 17.13
C VAL A 5 -9.94 3.99 18.37
N GLY A 6 -8.80 3.31 18.32
CA GLY A 6 -8.28 2.52 19.44
C GLY A 6 -8.95 1.16 19.63
N GLY A 7 -9.67 0.66 18.62
CA GLY A 7 -10.08 -0.75 18.58
C GLY A 7 -8.88 -1.68 18.46
N ASP A 8 -9.03 -2.94 18.86
CA ASP A 8 -7.98 -3.93 18.71
C ASP A 8 -7.69 -4.20 17.23
N GLY A 9 -6.41 -4.22 16.88
CA GLY A 9 -5.95 -4.67 15.57
C GLY A 9 -6.08 -6.18 15.38
N PHE A 10 -5.85 -6.65 14.14
CA PHE A 10 -5.85 -8.06 13.80
C PHE A 10 -4.55 -8.72 14.30
N GLY A 11 -4.59 -9.27 15.51
CA GLY A 11 -3.49 -9.98 16.14
C GLY A 11 -3.93 -11.37 16.58
N PHE A 12 -3.52 -12.42 15.84
CA PHE A 12 -3.82 -13.81 16.16
C PHE A 12 -2.62 -14.70 15.84
N ALA A 13 -2.35 -15.68 16.69
CA ALA A 13 -1.36 -16.75 16.46
C ALA A 13 -2.06 -18.07 16.18
N PRO A 14 -1.56 -18.90 15.23
CA PRO A 14 -2.08 -20.25 15.07
C PRO A 14 -1.61 -21.14 16.20
N ASP A 15 -2.55 -21.86 16.82
CA ASP A 15 -2.28 -22.89 17.84
C ASP A 15 -3.16 -24.11 17.58
N GLN A 16 -2.56 -25.25 17.27
CA GLN A 16 -3.22 -26.54 17.05
C GLN A 16 -4.46 -26.47 16.11
N GLY A 17 -4.38 -25.64 15.05
CA GLY A 17 -5.45 -25.47 14.06
C GLY A 17 -6.52 -24.45 14.44
N THR A 18 -6.37 -23.75 15.55
CA THR A 18 -7.22 -22.64 16.00
C THR A 18 -6.45 -21.32 16.01
N TRP A 19 -7.18 -20.20 16.14
CA TRP A 19 -6.59 -18.87 16.26
C TRP A 19 -6.66 -18.39 17.71
N VAL A 20 -5.51 -18.14 18.32
CA VAL A 20 -5.41 -17.55 19.65
C VAL A 20 -5.16 -16.06 19.52
N LYS A 21 -5.98 -15.24 20.18
CA LYS A 21 -5.85 -13.79 20.18
C LYS A 21 -4.56 -13.35 20.87
N ILE A 22 -3.86 -12.42 20.24
CA ILE A 22 -2.73 -11.69 20.82
C ILE A 22 -3.25 -10.38 21.37
N GLU A 23 -3.00 -10.11 22.64
CA GLU A 23 -3.40 -8.88 23.31
C GLU A 23 -2.79 -7.66 22.64
N GLN A 24 -3.60 -6.61 22.48
CA GLN A 24 -3.21 -5.35 21.88
C GLN A 24 -3.02 -4.31 23.01
N MET A 25 -1.77 -4.05 23.40
CA MET A 25 -1.44 -3.24 24.60
C MET A 25 -1.07 -1.80 24.29
N GLY A 26 -0.72 -1.48 23.04
CA GLY A 26 -0.44 -0.13 22.60
C GLY A 26 -1.70 0.75 22.54
N ILE A 27 -1.55 1.99 22.13
CA ILE A 27 -2.65 2.95 21.95
C ILE A 27 -2.75 3.40 20.48
N ALA A 28 -3.80 4.14 20.15
CA ALA A 28 -3.87 4.97 18.95
C ALA A 28 -3.60 6.42 19.39
N TRP A 29 -2.46 6.97 19.00
CA TRP A 29 -2.07 8.34 19.30
C TRP A 29 -2.41 9.27 18.14
N LEU A 30 -3.08 10.38 18.42
CA LEU A 30 -3.47 11.39 17.44
C LEU A 30 -2.82 12.72 17.80
N GLY A 31 -2.11 13.33 16.84
CA GLY A 31 -1.55 14.67 16.97
C GLY A 31 -2.60 15.77 16.87
N ASP A 32 -2.12 17.00 16.80
CA ASP A 32 -2.96 18.19 16.65
C ASP A 32 -3.53 18.30 15.23
N ASP A 33 -4.74 18.88 15.09
CA ASP A 33 -5.40 19.11 13.81
C ASP A 33 -5.62 17.84 12.94
N VAL A 34 -5.71 16.67 13.55
CA VAL A 34 -6.05 15.43 12.85
C VAL A 34 -7.54 15.39 12.54
N GLU A 35 -7.90 15.12 11.30
CA GLU A 35 -9.29 14.89 10.88
C GLU A 35 -9.50 13.45 10.42
N ILE A 36 -10.58 12.83 10.93
CA ILE A 36 -10.93 11.44 10.61
C ILE A 36 -12.36 11.39 10.11
N GLY A 37 -12.55 10.91 8.89
CA GLY A 37 -13.82 10.79 8.22
C GLY A 37 -14.74 9.69 8.77
N ILE A 38 -15.94 9.63 8.25
CA ILE A 38 -16.98 8.69 8.70
C ILE A 38 -16.59 7.25 8.34
N ASN A 39 -16.86 6.31 9.26
CA ASN A 39 -16.56 4.87 9.10
C ASN A 39 -15.05 4.58 8.90
N THR A 40 -14.17 5.49 9.18
CA THR A 40 -12.73 5.24 9.24
C THR A 40 -12.41 4.56 10.56
N CYS A 41 -11.60 3.50 10.48
CA CYS A 41 -11.11 2.75 11.64
C CYS A 41 -9.60 2.98 11.79
N VAL A 42 -9.17 3.26 13.02
CA VAL A 42 -7.77 3.36 13.41
C VAL A 42 -7.54 2.38 14.56
N ASP A 43 -6.86 1.28 14.27
CA ASP A 43 -6.58 0.26 15.27
C ASP A 43 -5.50 0.74 16.23
N ARG A 44 -5.56 0.29 17.48
CA ARG A 44 -4.46 0.49 18.44
C ARG A 44 -3.26 -0.36 18.08
N GLY A 45 -2.10 -0.01 18.57
CA GLY A 45 -0.92 -0.82 18.39
C GLY A 45 -0.90 -2.09 19.25
N ALA A 46 -0.09 -3.08 18.84
CA ALA A 46 0.09 -4.31 19.59
C ALA A 46 0.97 -4.10 20.84
N LEU A 47 2.28 -3.95 20.67
CA LEU A 47 3.23 -3.61 21.75
C LEU A 47 3.65 -2.13 21.70
N GLY A 48 3.84 -1.59 20.51
CA GLY A 48 4.03 -0.17 20.25
C GLY A 48 2.71 0.46 19.82
N ASP A 49 2.71 1.75 19.54
CA ASP A 49 1.50 2.53 19.26
C ASP A 49 1.21 2.62 17.76
N THR A 50 -0.05 2.91 17.42
CA THR A 50 -0.43 3.45 16.13
C THR A 50 -0.42 4.96 16.24
N VAL A 51 0.25 5.67 15.32
CA VAL A 51 0.52 7.11 15.45
C VAL A 51 0.06 7.84 14.20
N LEU A 52 -0.77 8.85 14.38
CA LEU A 52 -1.12 9.85 13.37
C LEU A 52 -0.58 11.20 13.82
N GLU A 53 0.43 11.73 13.13
CA GLU A 53 1.04 13.01 13.48
C GLU A 53 0.15 14.21 13.11
N ASP A 54 0.62 15.42 13.50
CA ASP A 54 -0.14 16.66 13.34
C ASP A 54 -0.60 16.89 11.89
N GLY A 55 -1.80 17.38 11.74
CA GLY A 55 -2.36 17.79 10.44
C GLY A 55 -2.77 16.65 9.52
N VAL A 56 -2.70 15.39 9.94
CA VAL A 56 -3.13 14.24 9.13
C VAL A 56 -4.63 14.34 8.82
N LYS A 57 -4.99 14.09 7.56
CA LYS A 57 -6.36 14.12 7.06
C LYS A 57 -6.75 12.78 6.45
N LEU A 58 -7.68 12.10 7.08
CA LEU A 58 -8.24 10.83 6.61
C LEU A 58 -9.70 11.04 6.19
N ASP A 59 -10.00 10.70 4.95
CA ASP A 59 -11.36 10.69 4.42
C ASP A 59 -12.15 9.49 4.98
N ASN A 60 -13.30 9.19 4.40
CA ASN A 60 -14.23 8.18 4.86
C ASN A 60 -13.78 6.76 4.51
N GLN A 61 -14.18 5.77 5.34
CA GLN A 61 -13.99 4.34 5.09
C GLN A 61 -12.53 3.92 4.94
N ILE A 62 -11.61 4.59 5.61
CA ILE A 62 -10.20 4.22 5.64
C ILE A 62 -9.96 3.19 6.76
N GLN A 63 -9.11 2.20 6.49
CA GLN A 63 -8.60 1.28 7.50
C GLN A 63 -7.13 1.57 7.77
N VAL A 64 -6.83 1.99 8.98
CA VAL A 64 -5.46 2.09 9.51
C VAL A 64 -5.24 0.95 10.49
N ALA A 65 -4.42 -0.03 10.12
CA ALA A 65 -4.15 -1.20 10.95
C ALA A 65 -3.17 -0.88 12.10
N HIS A 66 -2.96 -1.84 12.98
CA HIS A 66 -2.13 -1.72 14.17
C HIS A 66 -0.67 -1.32 13.85
N ASN A 67 -0.06 -0.53 14.72
CA ASN A 67 1.35 -0.12 14.63
C ASN A 67 1.69 0.68 13.35
N VAL A 68 0.71 1.26 12.68
CA VAL A 68 0.95 2.18 11.55
C VAL A 68 1.40 3.53 12.09
N HIS A 69 2.39 4.12 11.44
CA HIS A 69 2.80 5.51 11.65
C HIS A 69 2.46 6.33 10.40
N ILE A 70 1.82 7.47 10.58
CA ILE A 70 1.48 8.42 9.51
C ILE A 70 2.07 9.78 9.85
N GLY A 71 3.02 10.24 9.04
CA GLY A 71 3.72 11.50 9.20
C GLY A 71 2.86 12.73 8.93
N LYS A 72 3.35 13.87 9.43
CA LYS A 72 2.66 15.17 9.43
C LYS A 72 2.06 15.54 8.08
N HIS A 73 0.87 16.15 8.15
CA HIS A 73 0.19 16.71 6.98
C HIS A 73 -0.03 15.73 5.81
N THR A 74 0.02 14.43 6.07
CA THR A 74 -0.34 13.42 5.08
C THR A 74 -1.85 13.32 4.95
N ALA A 75 -2.34 13.28 3.71
CA ALA A 75 -3.75 13.22 3.39
C ALA A 75 -4.09 11.94 2.61
N MET A 76 -5.23 11.32 2.94
CA MET A 76 -5.69 10.08 2.31
C MET A 76 -7.14 10.19 1.90
N ALA A 77 -7.42 9.83 0.66
CA ALA A 77 -8.78 9.79 0.13
C ALA A 77 -9.52 8.52 0.54
N GLY A 78 -10.81 8.48 0.29
CA GLY A 78 -11.70 7.42 0.79
C GLY A 78 -11.29 6.00 0.41
N CYS A 79 -11.63 5.05 1.27
CA CYS A 79 -11.42 3.62 1.06
C CYS A 79 -9.94 3.18 0.98
N VAL A 80 -8.99 3.98 1.43
CA VAL A 80 -7.58 3.57 1.55
C VAL A 80 -7.45 2.50 2.63
N GLY A 81 -6.68 1.46 2.35
CA GLY A 81 -6.33 0.44 3.33
C GLY A 81 -4.83 0.44 3.61
N ILE A 82 -4.45 0.46 4.88
CA ILE A 82 -3.06 0.43 5.32
C ILE A 82 -2.87 -0.78 6.23
N ALA A 83 -2.03 -1.70 5.82
CA ALA A 83 -1.72 -2.89 6.59
C ALA A 83 -0.79 -2.58 7.77
N GLY A 84 -0.72 -3.49 8.73
CA GLY A 84 0.00 -3.29 9.99
C GLY A 84 1.49 -2.98 9.83
N SER A 85 2.01 -2.19 10.77
CA SER A 85 3.42 -1.82 10.86
C SER A 85 3.99 -1.08 9.63
N CYS A 86 3.13 -0.40 8.88
CA CYS A 86 3.55 0.48 7.79
C CYS A 86 3.98 1.83 8.35
N ASP A 87 5.08 2.40 7.82
CA ASP A 87 5.59 3.73 8.16
C ASP A 87 5.40 4.67 6.95
N ILE A 88 4.52 5.64 7.07
CA ILE A 88 4.21 6.62 6.02
C ILE A 88 4.76 7.98 6.43
N GLY A 89 5.61 8.55 5.59
CA GLY A 89 6.25 9.83 5.81
C GLY A 89 5.29 11.02 5.79
N ALA A 90 5.87 12.20 5.96
CA ALA A 90 5.16 13.46 5.98
C ALA A 90 4.81 13.96 4.57
N TYR A 91 3.75 14.79 4.50
CA TYR A 91 3.33 15.47 3.27
C TYR A 91 3.00 14.54 2.11
N CYS A 92 2.60 13.31 2.40
CA CYS A 92 2.16 12.34 1.39
C CYS A 92 0.70 12.58 1.00
N THR A 93 0.35 12.13 -0.20
CA THR A 93 -1.04 12.08 -0.64
C THR A 93 -1.37 10.69 -1.19
N ILE A 94 -2.38 10.04 -0.62
CA ILE A 94 -2.77 8.68 -1.00
C ILE A 94 -4.14 8.73 -1.66
N GLY A 95 -4.20 8.33 -2.91
CA GLY A 95 -5.42 8.31 -3.72
C GLY A 95 -6.41 7.25 -3.25
N GLY A 96 -7.69 7.50 -3.49
CA GLY A 96 -8.78 6.63 -3.01
C GLY A 96 -8.63 5.18 -3.43
N ALA A 97 -9.04 4.27 -2.56
CA ALA A 97 -8.96 2.82 -2.74
C ALA A 97 -7.53 2.27 -2.98
N ALA A 98 -6.49 3.04 -2.65
CA ALA A 98 -5.14 2.50 -2.64
C ALA A 98 -4.96 1.55 -1.45
N MET A 99 -4.15 0.49 -1.65
CA MET A 99 -3.83 -0.50 -0.62
C MET A 99 -2.33 -0.51 -0.35
N ILE A 100 -1.95 -0.24 0.88
CA ILE A 100 -0.55 -0.19 1.31
C ILE A 100 -0.21 -1.46 2.08
N GLY A 101 0.79 -2.19 1.61
CA GLY A 101 1.25 -3.43 2.23
C GLY A 101 1.83 -3.22 3.63
N GLY A 102 1.85 -4.27 4.44
CA GLY A 102 2.40 -4.22 5.79
C GLY A 102 3.93 -4.20 5.81
N HIS A 103 4.48 -3.65 6.90
CA HIS A 103 5.92 -3.61 7.16
C HIS A 103 6.76 -2.91 6.08
N ILE A 104 6.15 -2.03 5.29
CA ILE A 104 6.83 -1.22 4.28
C ILE A 104 6.91 0.24 4.71
N ARG A 105 7.79 0.98 4.04
CA ARG A 105 7.97 2.41 4.28
C ARG A 105 7.64 3.22 3.04
N ILE A 106 6.86 4.29 3.22
CA ILE A 106 6.61 5.34 2.24
C ILE A 106 7.38 6.59 2.72
N GLY A 107 8.28 7.11 1.91
CA GLY A 107 9.05 8.32 2.22
C GLY A 107 8.19 9.59 2.16
N ASP A 108 8.77 10.70 2.59
CA ASP A 108 8.10 12.00 2.54
C ASP A 108 7.79 12.44 1.10
N HIS A 109 6.74 13.26 0.95
CA HIS A 109 6.36 13.87 -0.33
C HIS A 109 6.07 12.84 -1.45
N VAL A 110 5.61 11.64 -1.10
CA VAL A 110 5.17 10.62 -2.05
C VAL A 110 3.69 10.79 -2.35
N HIS A 111 3.34 10.74 -3.63
CA HIS A 111 1.97 10.65 -4.11
C HIS A 111 1.68 9.25 -4.63
N ILE A 112 0.68 8.57 -4.06
CA ILE A 112 0.17 7.29 -4.55
C ILE A 112 -1.15 7.53 -5.28
N SER A 113 -1.23 7.14 -6.55
CA SER A 113 -2.47 7.26 -7.35
C SER A 113 -3.57 6.33 -6.85
N ALA A 114 -4.82 6.69 -7.14
CA ALA A 114 -5.98 5.89 -6.75
C ALA A 114 -5.89 4.43 -7.25
N ALA A 115 -6.48 3.50 -6.49
CA ALA A 115 -6.54 2.07 -6.78
C ALA A 115 -5.16 1.39 -6.99
N THR A 116 -4.10 1.99 -6.46
CA THR A 116 -2.74 1.44 -6.52
C THR A 116 -2.52 0.47 -5.36
N VAL A 117 -1.95 -0.70 -5.65
CA VAL A 117 -1.49 -1.64 -4.63
C VAL A 117 0.03 -1.49 -4.46
N VAL A 118 0.45 -1.03 -3.28
CA VAL A 118 1.87 -0.82 -2.94
C VAL A 118 2.35 -2.03 -2.15
N THR A 119 3.24 -2.82 -2.75
CA THR A 119 3.74 -4.08 -2.17
C THR A 119 5.17 -4.01 -1.67
N ARG A 120 5.84 -2.87 -1.86
CA ARG A 120 7.23 -2.63 -1.44
C ARG A 120 7.43 -1.19 -0.99
N SER A 121 8.51 -0.93 -0.28
CA SER A 121 8.85 0.43 0.18
C SER A 121 9.08 1.38 -1.00
N VAL A 122 8.62 2.62 -0.85
CA VAL A 122 8.74 3.71 -1.81
C VAL A 122 9.38 4.89 -1.10
N LEU A 123 10.71 5.03 -1.19
CA LEU A 123 11.46 5.99 -0.39
C LEU A 123 11.70 7.32 -1.10
N LYS A 124 11.65 7.33 -2.43
CA LYS A 124 11.92 8.52 -3.23
C LYS A 124 10.65 9.34 -3.44
N PRO A 125 10.66 10.66 -3.19
CA PRO A 125 9.54 11.53 -3.53
C PRO A 125 9.15 11.41 -5.01
N GLY A 126 7.86 11.43 -5.30
CA GLY A 126 7.36 11.31 -6.67
C GLY A 126 5.93 10.79 -6.72
N VAL A 127 5.42 10.60 -7.93
CA VAL A 127 4.07 10.07 -8.19
C VAL A 127 4.19 8.61 -8.63
N TYR A 128 3.46 7.72 -7.95
CA TYR A 128 3.49 6.27 -8.22
C TYR A 128 2.09 5.77 -8.55
N THR A 129 1.99 5.01 -9.62
CA THR A 129 0.72 4.46 -10.13
C THR A 129 0.88 2.97 -10.40
N GLY A 130 0.01 2.15 -9.80
CA GLY A 130 0.00 0.70 -9.95
C GLY A 130 -1.34 0.14 -10.43
N ALA A 131 -2.21 0.98 -11.00
CA ALA A 131 -3.46 0.54 -11.59
C ALA A 131 -3.27 0.08 -13.04
N PHE A 132 -3.97 -1.00 -13.42
CA PHE A 132 -4.00 -1.43 -14.82
C PHE A 132 -4.78 -0.40 -15.66
N PRO A 133 -4.31 -0.04 -16.88
CA PRO A 133 -5.00 0.94 -17.71
C PRO A 133 -6.44 0.55 -18.05
N LEU A 134 -7.37 1.49 -17.89
CA LEU A 134 -8.76 1.31 -18.31
C LEU A 134 -8.81 1.14 -19.83
N SER A 135 -9.50 0.12 -20.29
CA SER A 135 -9.76 -0.12 -21.72
C SER A 135 -11.11 -0.82 -21.90
N GLU A 136 -11.61 -0.81 -23.14
CA GLU A 136 -12.80 -1.58 -23.51
C GLU A 136 -12.59 -3.06 -23.19
N ASN A 137 -13.63 -3.75 -22.71
CA ASN A 137 -13.50 -5.10 -22.13
C ASN A 137 -12.86 -6.13 -23.07
N ALA A 138 -13.18 -6.09 -24.37
CA ALA A 138 -12.60 -7.01 -25.34
C ALA A 138 -11.07 -6.81 -25.49
N VAL A 139 -10.61 -5.56 -25.45
CA VAL A 139 -9.18 -5.21 -25.48
C VAL A 139 -8.52 -5.59 -24.17
N TRP A 140 -9.16 -5.28 -23.02
CA TRP A 140 -8.66 -5.62 -21.69
C TRP A 140 -8.41 -7.13 -21.55
N ARG A 141 -9.38 -7.98 -21.99
CA ARG A 141 -9.25 -9.44 -21.92
C ARG A 141 -8.06 -9.96 -22.73
N LYS A 142 -7.80 -9.41 -23.92
CA LYS A 142 -6.62 -9.77 -24.74
C LYS A 142 -5.32 -9.39 -24.01
N ASN A 143 -5.24 -8.19 -23.47
CA ASN A 143 -4.07 -7.72 -22.75
C ASN A 143 -3.83 -8.53 -21.45
N ALA A 144 -4.88 -8.80 -20.69
CA ALA A 144 -4.80 -9.62 -19.48
C ALA A 144 -4.35 -11.08 -19.80
N ALA A 145 -4.77 -11.64 -20.92
CA ALA A 145 -4.30 -12.93 -21.37
C ALA A 145 -2.80 -12.90 -21.75
N ALA A 146 -2.34 -11.82 -22.41
CA ALA A 146 -0.93 -11.65 -22.77
C ALA A 146 -0.05 -11.51 -21.52
N LEU A 147 -0.50 -10.79 -20.48
CA LEU A 147 0.24 -10.64 -19.21
C LEU A 147 0.59 -11.99 -18.57
N ARG A 148 -0.28 -12.99 -18.66
CA ARG A 148 -0.02 -14.34 -18.15
C ARG A 148 1.15 -15.04 -18.82
N HIS A 149 1.54 -14.60 -20.00
CA HIS A 149 2.58 -15.20 -20.84
C HIS A 149 3.79 -14.28 -21.03
N LEU A 150 3.93 -13.22 -20.21
CA LEU A 150 5.04 -12.26 -20.37
C LEU A 150 6.41 -12.91 -20.29
N SER A 151 6.63 -13.87 -19.38
CA SER A 151 7.89 -14.59 -19.28
C SER A 151 8.20 -15.36 -20.57
N THR A 152 7.22 -16.08 -21.10
CA THR A 152 7.37 -16.83 -22.37
C THR A 152 7.61 -15.88 -23.54
N LEU A 153 6.92 -14.74 -23.58
CA LEU A 153 7.14 -13.72 -24.62
C LEU A 153 8.56 -13.14 -24.55
N ARG A 154 9.04 -12.82 -23.35
CA ARG A 154 10.42 -12.37 -23.13
C ARG A 154 11.43 -13.40 -23.65
N ASP A 155 11.25 -14.67 -23.32
CA ASP A 155 12.18 -15.72 -23.72
C ASP A 155 12.17 -15.93 -25.25
N ARG A 156 11.01 -15.81 -25.90
CA ARG A 156 10.90 -15.83 -27.36
C ARG A 156 11.60 -14.65 -28.03
N VAL A 157 11.43 -13.43 -27.47
CA VAL A 157 12.11 -12.23 -27.96
C VAL A 157 13.62 -12.40 -27.85
N ARG A 158 14.14 -12.85 -26.70
CA ARG A 158 15.57 -13.12 -26.50
C ARG A 158 16.13 -14.13 -27.51
N SER A 159 15.37 -15.18 -27.78
CA SER A 159 15.77 -16.17 -28.79
C SER A 159 15.85 -15.57 -30.19
N LEU A 160 14.89 -14.72 -30.56
CA LEU A 160 14.89 -14.03 -31.86
C LEU A 160 16.06 -13.04 -31.99
N GLU A 161 16.36 -12.29 -30.95
CA GLU A 161 17.49 -11.36 -30.90
C GLU A 161 18.83 -12.11 -31.09
N GLN A 162 19.01 -13.25 -30.42
CA GLN A 162 20.18 -14.09 -30.59
C GLN A 162 20.32 -14.60 -32.03
N HIS A 163 19.25 -15.06 -32.66
CA HIS A 163 19.28 -15.53 -34.04
C HIS A 163 19.53 -14.40 -35.05
N ALA A 164 19.09 -13.18 -34.72
CA ALA A 164 19.31 -11.98 -35.55
C ALA A 164 20.69 -11.35 -35.36
N GLY A 165 21.52 -11.86 -34.45
CA GLY A 165 22.84 -11.29 -34.13
C GLY A 165 22.76 -9.93 -33.44
N LEU A 166 21.62 -9.60 -32.86
CA LEU A 166 21.44 -8.36 -32.09
C LEU A 166 22.07 -8.53 -30.70
N SER A 167 23.01 -7.59 -30.34
CA SER A 167 23.55 -7.55 -29.00
C SER A 167 22.43 -7.19 -28.00
N ARG A 168 22.46 -7.80 -26.81
CA ARG A 168 21.56 -7.43 -25.70
C ARG A 168 21.64 -5.94 -25.47
N LEU A 169 20.52 -5.23 -25.61
CA LEU A 169 20.31 -4.00 -24.89
C LEU A 169 20.28 -4.39 -23.41
N GLU A 170 21.21 -3.85 -22.61
CA GLU A 170 21.23 -4.11 -21.18
C GLU A 170 19.85 -3.78 -20.62
N ASP A 171 19.14 -4.81 -20.13
CA ASP A 171 17.86 -4.63 -19.47
C ASP A 171 18.12 -3.80 -18.21
N GLY A 172 17.88 -2.49 -18.27
CA GLY A 172 17.99 -1.56 -17.14
C GLY A 172 16.93 -1.78 -16.05
N ILE A 173 16.46 -3.02 -15.93
CA ILE A 173 15.57 -3.46 -14.87
C ILE A 173 16.48 -4.11 -13.82
N SER A 174 16.80 -3.38 -12.76
CA SER A 174 17.42 -3.97 -11.58
C SER A 174 16.52 -5.11 -11.06
N GLU A 175 17.12 -6.25 -10.73
CA GLU A 175 16.45 -7.44 -10.18
C GLU A 175 15.90 -7.23 -8.75
N ASP A 176 15.62 -6.00 -8.35
CA ASP A 176 15.05 -5.67 -7.06
C ASP A 176 13.51 -5.82 -7.08
N LEU A 177 13.05 -7.06 -7.09
CA LEU A 177 11.66 -7.47 -6.81
C LEU A 177 11.55 -8.03 -5.40
#